data_78112c245c0261a01db2f20808347590
#
_entry.id   78112c245c0261a01db2f20808347590
#
_cell.length_a   1.000
_cell.length_b   1.000
_cell.length_c   1.000
_cell.angle_alpha   90.00
_cell.angle_beta   90.00
_cell.angle_gamma   90.00
#
_symmetry.space_group_name_H-M   'P 1'
#
loop_
_entity.id
_entity.type
_entity.pdbx_description
1 polymer ?
#
loop_
_entity_poly.entity_id
_entity_poly.type
_entity_poly.pdbx_seq_one_letter_code
_entity_poly.pdbx_strand_id
1 'polypeptide(L)'
;MAVPVLETERLILRPLSIDDLQDVFKWTGDPRVNKYMIYPLYKSVEDGREWLESVNKDDDKKDFGFVYKETGELIGSGGIYYHPDREVWSIGYNISYDYWNKGLVTEAMKKITSWAIENFDVKVIAGTFAVGNTGSQRVMEKLGLTFYEDTEYSKLDNSETFKAKTFSKIVKK
;
A
#
# COMPACT_ATOMS: atom_id res chain seq x y z
N MET A 1 -3.35 -13.34 12.79
CA MET A 1 -1.87 -13.38 12.78
C MET A 1 -1.34 -11.96 12.85
N ALA A 2 -0.44 -11.69 13.77
CA ALA A 2 0.21 -10.38 13.86
C ALA A 2 1.09 -10.12 12.63
N VAL A 3 1.25 -8.84 12.30
CA VAL A 3 2.15 -8.43 11.21
C VAL A 3 3.60 -8.60 11.70
N PRO A 4 4.41 -9.41 11.01
CA PRO A 4 5.80 -9.63 11.40
C PRO A 4 6.73 -8.53 10.90
N VAL A 5 8.00 -8.60 11.27
CA VAL A 5 9.06 -7.83 10.63
C VAL A 5 9.59 -8.67 9.47
N LEU A 6 9.58 -8.09 8.27
CA LEU A 6 10.15 -8.70 7.07
C LEU A 6 11.35 -7.88 6.62
N GLU A 7 12.25 -8.50 5.88
CA GLU A 7 13.45 -7.82 5.41
C GLU A 7 13.67 -8.09 3.92
N THR A 8 14.06 -7.04 3.20
CA THR A 8 14.48 -7.13 1.80
C THR A 8 15.92 -6.62 1.68
N GLU A 9 16.44 -6.54 0.47
CA GLU A 9 17.80 -6.02 0.25
C GLU A 9 17.97 -4.61 0.82
N ARG A 10 17.01 -3.70 0.57
CA ARG A 10 17.13 -2.28 0.93
C ARG A 10 16.18 -1.83 2.04
N LEU A 11 15.21 -2.67 2.43
CA LEU A 11 14.12 -2.26 3.33
C LEU A 11 13.96 -3.21 4.51
N ILE A 12 13.51 -2.64 5.63
CA ILE A 12 12.89 -3.37 6.72
C ILE A 12 11.40 -3.03 6.67
N LEU A 13 10.56 -4.06 6.64
CA LEU A 13 9.10 -3.93 6.59
C LEU A 13 8.59 -4.34 7.97
N ARG A 14 8.03 -3.38 8.70
CA ARG A 14 7.66 -3.59 10.10
C ARG A 14 6.26 -3.06 10.42
N PRO A 15 5.64 -3.53 11.51
CA PRO A 15 4.40 -2.93 11.97
C PRO A 15 4.57 -1.42 12.20
N LEU A 16 3.51 -0.67 11.91
CA LEU A 16 3.41 0.75 12.25
C LEU A 16 2.81 0.91 13.64
N SER A 17 3.11 2.04 14.28
CA SER A 17 2.53 2.41 15.57
C SER A 17 2.30 3.92 15.65
N ILE A 18 1.70 4.38 16.75
CA ILE A 18 1.49 5.81 16.99
C ILE A 18 2.81 6.60 17.04
N ASP A 19 3.92 5.94 17.36
CA ASP A 19 5.24 6.57 17.37
C ASP A 19 5.69 7.01 15.97
N ASP A 20 5.05 6.51 14.92
CA ASP A 20 5.36 6.85 13.54
C ASP A 20 4.61 8.08 13.02
N LEU A 21 3.80 8.71 13.86
CA LEU A 21 2.92 9.82 13.49
C LEU A 21 3.65 10.95 12.75
N GLN A 22 4.80 11.36 13.24
CA GLN A 22 5.61 12.42 12.64
C GLN A 22 6.13 12.04 11.25
N ASP A 23 6.64 10.82 11.12
CA ASP A 23 7.24 10.36 9.85
C ASP A 23 6.18 10.13 8.76
N VAL A 24 5.02 9.61 9.13
CA VAL A 24 3.91 9.37 8.21
C VAL A 24 3.47 10.66 7.52
N PHE A 25 3.52 11.79 8.21
CA PHE A 25 3.13 13.08 7.66
C PHE A 25 4.02 13.52 6.48
N LYS A 26 5.24 13.02 6.39
CA LYS A 26 6.16 13.36 5.29
C LYS A 26 5.58 13.02 3.92
N TRP A 27 4.81 11.95 3.82
CA TRP A 27 4.16 11.60 2.54
C TRP A 27 2.66 11.85 2.54
N THR A 28 1.97 11.70 3.66
CA THR A 28 0.52 11.94 3.71
C THR A 28 0.18 13.41 3.58
N GLY A 29 1.08 14.30 3.95
CA GLY A 29 0.96 15.75 3.79
C GLY A 29 1.53 16.29 2.48
N ASP A 30 2.05 15.42 1.60
CA ASP A 30 2.62 15.82 0.32
C ASP A 30 1.58 15.68 -0.80
N PRO A 31 1.16 16.81 -1.45
CA PRO A 31 0.16 16.76 -2.53
C PRO A 31 0.57 15.86 -3.70
N ARG A 32 1.86 15.72 -3.96
CA ARG A 32 2.37 14.88 -5.06
C ARG A 32 2.09 13.40 -4.79
N VAL A 33 2.26 12.97 -3.54
CA VAL A 33 1.97 11.59 -3.10
C VAL A 33 0.46 11.36 -3.02
N ASN A 34 -0.28 12.34 -2.51
CA ASN A 34 -1.73 12.23 -2.30
C ASN A 34 -2.55 12.23 -3.59
N LYS A 35 -2.03 12.75 -4.69
CA LYS A 35 -2.79 13.03 -5.91
C LYS A 35 -3.82 11.94 -6.27
N TYR A 36 -3.43 10.67 -6.26
CA TYR A 36 -4.28 9.54 -6.62
C TYR A 36 -4.71 8.69 -5.43
N MET A 37 -4.37 9.10 -4.21
CA MET A 37 -4.69 8.31 -3.02
C MET A 37 -6.15 8.49 -2.61
N ILE A 38 -6.71 7.45 -2.00
CA ILE A 38 -8.10 7.45 -1.54
C ILE A 38 -8.31 8.36 -0.33
N TYR A 39 -7.32 8.51 0.55
CA TYR A 39 -7.43 9.39 1.70
C TYR A 39 -7.21 10.85 1.30
N PRO A 40 -7.86 11.81 1.99
CA PRO A 40 -7.63 13.23 1.73
C PRO A 40 -6.23 13.65 2.17
N LEU A 41 -5.72 14.73 1.56
CA LEU A 41 -4.42 15.29 1.93
C LEU A 41 -4.43 15.66 3.42
N TYR A 42 -3.46 15.16 4.17
CA TYR A 42 -3.29 15.53 5.57
C TYR A 42 -2.79 16.98 5.67
N LYS A 43 -3.41 17.74 6.57
CA LYS A 43 -3.08 19.16 6.82
C LYS A 43 -2.19 19.32 8.04
N SER A 44 -2.13 18.31 8.90
CA SER A 44 -1.32 18.33 10.11
C SER A 44 -0.85 16.91 10.46
N VAL A 45 0.17 16.83 11.30
CA VAL A 45 0.69 15.56 11.84
C VAL A 45 -0.42 14.77 12.53
N GLU A 46 -1.29 15.44 13.28
CA GLU A 46 -2.39 14.82 14.04
C GLU A 46 -3.42 14.10 13.17
N ASP A 47 -3.53 14.45 11.89
CA ASP A 47 -4.49 13.81 10.97
C ASP A 47 -4.22 12.31 10.79
N GLY A 48 -3.00 11.85 11.07
CA GLY A 48 -2.62 10.44 10.98
C GLY A 48 -2.94 9.61 12.23
N ARG A 49 -3.33 10.24 13.33
CA ARG A 49 -3.52 9.56 14.63
C ARG A 49 -4.55 8.45 14.57
N GLU A 50 -5.72 8.73 14.06
CA GLU A 50 -6.83 7.76 13.99
C GLU A 50 -6.41 6.50 13.21
N TRP A 51 -5.77 6.68 12.06
CA TRP A 51 -5.29 5.55 11.27
C TRP A 51 -4.24 4.74 12.03
N LEU A 52 -3.23 5.39 12.59
CA LEU A 52 -2.14 4.69 13.29
C LEU A 52 -2.63 3.97 14.56
N GLU A 53 -3.63 4.51 15.25
CA GLU A 53 -4.24 3.84 16.39
C GLU A 53 -5.06 2.62 15.99
N SER A 54 -5.58 2.58 14.75
CA SER A 54 -6.41 1.48 14.24
C SER A 54 -5.64 0.46 13.41
N VAL A 55 -4.43 0.80 12.96
CA VAL A 55 -3.67 -0.04 12.03
C VAL A 55 -3.41 -1.43 12.61
N ASN A 56 -3.63 -2.47 11.79
CA ASN A 56 -3.44 -3.88 12.14
C ASN A 56 -4.34 -4.42 13.27
N LYS A 57 -5.41 -3.71 13.63
CA LYS A 57 -6.43 -4.21 14.57
C LYS A 57 -7.46 -5.11 13.88
N ASP A 58 -7.64 -4.94 12.58
CA ASP A 58 -8.51 -5.76 11.76
C ASP A 58 -7.67 -6.90 11.16
N ASP A 59 -8.05 -8.15 11.43
CA ASP A 59 -7.29 -9.31 10.96
C ASP A 59 -7.26 -9.45 9.43
N ASP A 60 -8.20 -8.84 8.75
CA ASP A 60 -8.24 -8.85 7.28
C ASP A 60 -7.31 -7.79 6.66
N LYS A 61 -6.70 -6.94 7.48
CA LYS A 61 -5.81 -5.85 7.02
C LYS A 61 -4.41 -6.01 7.59
N LYS A 62 -3.42 -6.07 6.71
CA LYS A 62 -2.01 -6.23 7.06
C LYS A 62 -1.20 -5.08 6.48
N ASP A 63 -0.87 -4.10 7.31
CA ASP A 63 -0.08 -2.93 6.94
C ASP A 63 1.34 -3.00 7.46
N PHE A 64 2.29 -2.58 6.63
CA PHE A 64 3.72 -2.52 6.94
C PHE A 64 4.24 -1.11 6.72
N GLY A 65 5.10 -0.64 7.61
CA GLY A 65 5.94 0.53 7.36
C GLY A 65 7.19 0.12 6.60
N PHE A 66 7.64 0.96 5.67
CA PHE A 66 8.87 0.74 4.89
C PHE A 66 10.00 1.57 5.47
N VAL A 67 10.98 0.91 6.09
CA VAL A 67 12.17 1.57 6.64
C VAL A 67 13.32 1.38 5.66
N TYR A 68 13.93 2.48 5.21
CA TYR A 68 15.07 2.43 4.31
C TYR A 68 16.33 2.12 5.11
N LYS A 69 16.97 0.98 4.84
CA LYS A 69 18.11 0.50 5.65
C LYS A 69 19.28 1.49 5.69
N GLU A 70 19.56 2.15 4.56
CA GLU A 70 20.69 3.06 4.45
C GLU A 70 20.61 4.23 5.43
N THR A 71 19.41 4.73 5.71
CA THR A 71 19.20 5.90 6.57
C THR A 71 18.51 5.60 7.89
N GLY A 72 17.84 4.44 8.01
CA GLY A 72 16.97 4.12 9.13
C GLY A 72 15.65 4.87 9.12
N GLU A 73 15.35 5.61 8.06
CA GLU A 73 14.15 6.44 7.95
C GLU A 73 12.94 5.63 7.51
N LEU A 74 11.79 5.89 8.13
CA LEU A 74 10.49 5.38 7.66
C LEU A 74 10.07 6.23 6.45
N ILE A 75 9.95 5.61 5.27
CA ILE A 75 9.76 6.32 4.01
C ILE A 75 8.43 6.04 3.31
N GLY A 76 7.66 5.09 3.79
CA GLY A 76 6.40 4.73 3.16
C GLY A 76 5.68 3.63 3.90
N SER A 77 4.58 3.20 3.33
CA SER A 77 3.79 2.09 3.85
C SER A 77 3.08 1.35 2.73
N GLY A 78 2.68 0.14 3.02
CA GLY A 78 1.88 -0.66 2.12
C GLY A 78 1.38 -1.91 2.80
N GLY A 79 0.43 -2.56 2.19
CA GLY A 79 -0.17 -3.71 2.79
C GLY A 79 -0.97 -4.57 1.84
N ILE A 80 -1.58 -5.58 2.43
CA ILE A 80 -2.44 -6.51 1.73
C ILE A 80 -3.71 -6.71 2.57
N TYR A 81 -4.87 -6.71 1.91
CA TYR A 81 -6.17 -6.59 2.56
C TYR A 81 -7.13 -7.65 2.00
N TYR A 82 -7.68 -8.48 2.86
CA TYR A 82 -8.60 -9.53 2.46
C TYR A 82 -10.04 -9.01 2.36
N HIS A 83 -10.71 -9.41 1.30
CA HIS A 83 -12.13 -9.13 1.04
C HIS A 83 -12.90 -10.45 0.99
N PRO A 84 -13.50 -10.86 2.11
CA PRO A 84 -14.14 -12.19 2.19
C PRO A 84 -15.33 -12.36 1.25
N ASP A 85 -16.03 -11.28 0.94
CA ASP A 85 -17.17 -11.30 0.00
C ASP A 85 -16.78 -11.71 -1.43
N ARG A 86 -15.51 -11.49 -1.80
CA ARG A 86 -15.00 -11.78 -3.15
C ARG A 86 -13.84 -12.79 -3.15
N GLU A 87 -13.38 -13.20 -1.98
CA GLU A 87 -12.19 -14.03 -1.82
C GLU A 87 -10.94 -13.46 -2.51
N VAL A 88 -10.77 -12.14 -2.43
CA VAL A 88 -9.68 -11.42 -3.08
C VAL A 88 -8.84 -10.71 -2.02
N TRP A 89 -7.51 -10.72 -2.22
CA TRP A 89 -6.58 -9.90 -1.47
C TRP A 89 -6.19 -8.69 -2.31
N SER A 90 -6.53 -7.50 -1.88
CA SER A 90 -6.11 -6.27 -2.56
C SER A 90 -4.80 -5.75 -1.98
N ILE A 91 -4.07 -4.97 -2.78
CA ILE A 91 -2.83 -4.33 -2.36
C ILE A 91 -2.97 -2.82 -2.36
N GLY A 92 -2.23 -2.16 -1.46
CA GLY A 92 -2.14 -0.72 -1.40
C GLY A 92 -0.74 -0.32 -0.95
N TYR A 93 -0.27 0.84 -1.40
CA TYR A 93 1.07 1.32 -1.06
C TYR A 93 1.20 2.80 -1.35
N ASN A 94 2.09 3.44 -0.60
CA ASN A 94 2.56 4.79 -0.89
C ASN A 94 3.97 4.97 -0.33
N ILE A 95 4.69 5.94 -0.89
CA ILE A 95 6.07 6.21 -0.51
C ILE A 95 6.36 7.70 -0.66
N SER A 96 7.22 8.22 0.20
CA SER A 96 7.69 9.59 0.14
C SER A 96 8.25 9.92 -1.25
N TYR A 97 7.95 11.12 -1.76
CA TYR A 97 8.27 11.53 -3.12
C TYR A 97 9.76 11.39 -3.46
N ASP A 98 10.65 11.68 -2.51
CA ASP A 98 12.10 11.62 -2.71
C ASP A 98 12.60 10.19 -3.01
N TYR A 99 11.78 9.19 -2.75
CA TYR A 99 12.10 7.78 -2.97
C TYR A 99 11.37 7.17 -4.17
N TRP A 100 10.69 7.99 -4.98
CA TRP A 100 10.03 7.55 -6.19
C TRP A 100 11.04 7.09 -7.26
N ASN A 101 10.61 6.24 -8.17
CA ASN A 101 11.38 5.74 -9.32
C ASN A 101 12.67 5.00 -8.97
N LYS A 102 12.72 4.39 -7.79
CA LYS A 102 13.87 3.60 -7.32
C LYS A 102 13.57 2.09 -7.19
N GLY A 103 12.34 1.68 -7.51
CA GLY A 103 11.92 0.29 -7.39
C GLY A 103 11.65 -0.20 -5.96
N LEU A 104 11.61 0.71 -4.98
CA LEU A 104 11.46 0.35 -3.57
C LEU A 104 10.07 -0.21 -3.25
N VAL A 105 9.00 0.39 -3.79
CA VAL A 105 7.64 -0.12 -3.58
C VAL A 105 7.50 -1.52 -4.17
N THR A 106 8.02 -1.76 -5.37
CA THR A 106 8.01 -3.08 -5.99
C THR A 106 8.74 -4.10 -5.12
N GLU A 107 9.91 -3.74 -4.60
CA GLU A 107 10.69 -4.59 -3.69
C GLU A 107 9.90 -4.94 -2.43
N ALA A 108 9.27 -3.95 -1.79
CA ALA A 108 8.44 -4.13 -0.61
C ALA A 108 7.23 -5.03 -0.89
N MET A 109 6.49 -4.73 -1.96
CA MET A 109 5.26 -5.45 -2.27
C MET A 109 5.50 -6.88 -2.73
N LYS A 110 6.61 -7.16 -3.40
CA LYS A 110 7.01 -8.54 -3.70
C LYS A 110 7.20 -9.35 -2.43
N LYS A 111 7.85 -8.78 -1.42
CA LYS A 111 8.06 -9.45 -0.14
C LYS A 111 6.75 -9.65 0.62
N ILE A 112 5.93 -8.62 0.70
CA ILE A 112 4.63 -8.66 1.40
C ILE A 112 3.69 -9.69 0.76
N THR A 113 3.57 -9.67 -0.57
CA THR A 113 2.70 -10.61 -1.28
C THR A 113 3.20 -12.05 -1.16
N SER A 114 4.51 -12.28 -1.23
CA SER A 114 5.10 -13.61 -1.00
C SER A 114 4.79 -14.11 0.42
N TRP A 115 4.98 -13.26 1.41
CA TRP A 115 4.65 -13.59 2.80
C TRP A 115 3.17 -13.97 2.96
N ALA A 116 2.28 -13.19 2.34
CA ALA A 116 0.85 -13.47 2.42
C ALA A 116 0.51 -14.82 1.77
N ILE A 117 1.07 -15.12 0.61
CA ILE A 117 0.84 -16.40 -0.09
C ILE A 117 1.34 -17.59 0.76
N GLU A 118 2.44 -17.42 1.47
CA GLU A 118 3.01 -18.48 2.32
C GLU A 118 2.18 -18.73 3.59
N ASN A 119 1.46 -17.72 4.08
CA ASN A 119 0.81 -17.76 5.40
C ASN A 119 -0.71 -17.77 5.37
N PHE A 120 -1.34 -17.45 4.24
CA PHE A 120 -2.80 -17.39 4.08
C PHE A 120 -3.25 -18.12 2.83
N ASP A 121 -4.54 -18.42 2.76
CA ASP A 121 -5.16 -19.01 1.58
C ASP A 121 -5.41 -17.92 0.52
N VAL A 122 -4.36 -17.49 -0.15
CA VAL A 122 -4.44 -16.43 -1.17
C VAL A 122 -4.78 -17.05 -2.52
N LYS A 123 -6.00 -16.80 -3.00
CA LYS A 123 -6.46 -17.26 -4.32
C LYS A 123 -6.21 -16.22 -5.40
N VAL A 124 -6.52 -14.96 -5.12
CA VAL A 124 -6.40 -13.86 -6.07
C VAL A 124 -5.79 -12.64 -5.37
N ILE A 125 -4.84 -12.01 -6.05
CA ILE A 125 -4.30 -10.70 -5.65
C ILE A 125 -4.78 -9.69 -6.68
N ALA A 126 -5.27 -8.54 -6.22
CA ALA A 126 -5.75 -7.47 -7.08
C ALA A 126 -5.26 -6.11 -6.60
N GLY A 127 -5.18 -5.17 -7.52
CA GLY A 127 -4.88 -3.78 -7.21
C GLY A 127 -5.61 -2.86 -8.16
N THR A 128 -5.91 -1.65 -7.70
CA THR A 128 -6.59 -0.64 -8.49
C THR A 128 -5.77 0.63 -8.51
N PHE A 129 -5.62 1.23 -9.68
CA PHE A 129 -4.90 2.49 -9.86
C PHE A 129 -5.68 3.44 -10.77
N ALA A 130 -5.55 4.74 -10.53
CA ALA A 130 -6.15 5.76 -11.38
C ALA A 130 -5.48 5.77 -12.76
N VAL A 131 -6.28 5.97 -13.80
CA VAL A 131 -5.76 6.17 -15.16
C VAL A 131 -4.80 7.37 -15.14
N GLY A 132 -3.57 7.16 -15.63
CA GLY A 132 -2.51 8.17 -15.58
C GLY A 132 -1.51 7.95 -14.44
N ASN A 133 -1.83 7.13 -13.44
CA ASN A 133 -0.89 6.76 -12.39
C ASN A 133 0.05 5.65 -12.89
N THR A 134 1.00 6.02 -13.74
CA THR A 134 1.90 5.07 -14.39
C THR A 134 2.84 4.37 -13.42
N GLY A 135 3.21 5.04 -12.32
CA GLY A 135 4.06 4.45 -11.29
C GLY A 135 3.39 3.25 -10.63
N SER A 136 2.12 3.39 -10.26
CA SER A 136 1.33 2.30 -9.67
C SER A 136 1.11 1.16 -10.67
N GLN A 137 0.81 1.49 -11.92
CA GLN A 137 0.66 0.47 -12.97
C GLN A 137 1.93 -0.38 -13.11
N ARG A 138 3.09 0.25 -13.13
CA ARG A 138 4.38 -0.47 -13.25
C ARG A 138 4.62 -1.40 -12.06
N VAL A 139 4.29 -0.96 -10.85
CA VAL A 139 4.39 -1.82 -9.67
C VAL A 139 3.53 -3.07 -9.84
N MET A 140 2.28 -2.90 -10.24
CA MET A 140 1.36 -4.03 -10.44
C MET A 140 1.84 -4.98 -11.53
N GLU A 141 2.32 -4.45 -12.66
CA GLU A 141 2.87 -5.27 -13.75
C GLU A 141 4.10 -6.07 -13.27
N LYS A 142 4.99 -5.45 -12.51
CA LYS A 142 6.18 -6.12 -11.96
C LYS A 142 5.84 -7.18 -10.91
N LEU A 143 4.68 -7.07 -10.27
CA LEU A 143 4.16 -8.11 -9.37
C LEU A 143 3.47 -9.26 -10.13
N GLY A 144 3.36 -9.15 -11.45
CA GLY A 144 2.73 -10.15 -12.30
C GLY A 144 1.22 -10.01 -12.43
N LEU A 145 0.65 -8.87 -11.98
CA LEU A 145 -0.76 -8.59 -12.17
C LEU A 145 -1.01 -8.11 -13.60
N THR A 146 -2.17 -8.47 -14.15
CA THR A 146 -2.59 -8.09 -15.49
C THR A 146 -3.99 -7.47 -15.46
N PHE A 147 -4.35 -6.77 -16.53
CA PHE A 147 -5.64 -6.08 -16.63
C PHE A 147 -6.81 -7.03 -16.37
N TYR A 148 -7.73 -6.59 -15.52
CA TYR A 148 -8.96 -7.30 -15.21
C TYR A 148 -10.20 -6.53 -15.67
N GLU A 149 -10.34 -5.26 -15.24
CA GLU A 149 -11.50 -4.44 -15.60
C GLU A 149 -11.23 -2.94 -15.48
N ASP A 150 -12.01 -2.15 -16.22
CA ASP A 150 -12.11 -0.72 -16.00
C ASP A 150 -13.07 -0.47 -14.83
N THR A 151 -12.77 0.53 -14.01
CA THR A 151 -13.58 0.89 -12.85
C THR A 151 -13.41 2.36 -12.52
N GLU A 152 -13.88 2.79 -11.38
CA GLU A 152 -13.64 4.12 -10.83
C GLU A 152 -13.63 4.08 -9.31
N TYR A 153 -13.02 5.07 -8.70
CA TYR A 153 -13.08 5.26 -7.26
C TYR A 153 -13.06 6.74 -6.92
N SER A 154 -13.56 7.07 -5.74
CA SER A 154 -13.55 8.43 -5.21
C SER A 154 -12.71 8.51 -3.96
N LYS A 155 -12.14 9.69 -3.69
CA LYS A 155 -11.54 9.97 -2.39
C LYS A 155 -12.60 9.83 -1.29
N LEU A 156 -12.19 9.45 -0.09
CA LEU A 156 -13.10 9.22 1.03
C LEU A 156 -13.95 10.46 1.40
N ASP A 157 -13.43 11.65 1.13
CA ASP A 157 -14.16 12.92 1.34
C ASP A 157 -15.00 13.34 0.12
N ASN A 158 -15.07 12.51 -0.92
CA ASN A 158 -15.76 12.76 -2.18
C ASN A 158 -15.28 14.00 -2.95
N SER A 159 -14.09 14.50 -2.65
CA SER A 159 -13.53 15.69 -3.32
C SER A 159 -13.16 15.44 -4.78
N GLU A 160 -12.87 14.20 -5.16
CA GLU A 160 -12.46 13.85 -6.51
C GLU A 160 -12.81 12.39 -6.82
N THR A 161 -13.20 12.13 -8.07
CA THR A 161 -13.46 10.78 -8.60
C THR A 161 -12.51 10.50 -9.75
N PHE A 162 -11.92 9.31 -9.75
CA PHE A 162 -10.95 8.89 -10.78
C PHE A 162 -11.49 7.74 -11.60
N LYS A 163 -11.30 7.83 -12.92
CA LYS A 163 -11.35 6.63 -13.75
C LYS A 163 -10.14 5.77 -13.41
N ALA A 164 -10.33 4.47 -13.30
CA ALA A 164 -9.34 3.57 -12.78
C ALA A 164 -9.33 2.23 -13.51
N LYS A 165 -8.30 1.45 -13.27
CA LYS A 165 -8.18 0.07 -13.76
C LYS A 165 -7.85 -0.84 -12.60
N THR A 166 -8.47 -2.02 -12.59
CA THR A 166 -8.11 -3.10 -11.69
C THR A 166 -7.25 -4.11 -12.45
N PHE A 167 -6.11 -4.43 -11.88
CA PHE A 167 -5.24 -5.52 -12.33
C PHE A 167 -5.33 -6.65 -11.31
N SER A 168 -5.20 -7.87 -11.75
CA SER A 168 -5.27 -9.03 -10.87
C SER A 168 -4.35 -10.16 -11.30
N LYS A 169 -4.15 -11.09 -10.37
CA LYS A 169 -3.37 -12.30 -10.60
C LYS A 169 -4.02 -13.44 -9.85
N ILE A 170 -4.27 -14.54 -10.55
CA ILE A 170 -4.71 -15.78 -9.92
C ILE A 170 -3.47 -16.50 -9.37
N VAL A 171 -3.43 -16.70 -8.06
CA VAL A 171 -2.33 -17.38 -7.37
C VAL A 171 -2.57 -18.88 -7.35
N LYS A 172 -3.81 -19.29 -7.06
CA LYS A 172 -4.23 -20.69 -7.13
C LYS A 172 -5.70 -20.81 -7.48
N LYS A 173 -6.04 -21.91 -8.14
CA LYS A 173 -7.42 -22.19 -8.55
C LYS A 173 -8.22 -22.90 -7.46
#